data_1c4144547f3633fdecd435e1603a177f
#
_entry.id   1c4144547f3633fdecd435e1603a177f
#
_cell.length_a   1.000
_cell.length_b   1.000
_cell.length_c   1.000
_cell.angle_alpha   90.00
_cell.angle_beta   90.00
_cell.angle_gamma   90.00
#
_symmetry.space_group_name_H-M   'P 1'
#
loop_
_entity.id
_entity.type
_entity.pdbx_description
1 polymer ?
#
loop_
_entity_poly.entity_id
_entity_poly.type
_entity_poly.pdbx_seq_one_letter_code
_entity_poly.pdbx_strand_id
1 'polypeptide(L)'
;MNWLELFIETTNELAEAISDALFEYVEGGVAIEQFNDATRTADRWEDEVATGPVVVRAYLPLDETTTQRRNQVEFALRCLNMALNEQNITPISMPTYREVNTENWAEKWKETYKPIRIGKRVLIRPSWIDPSEAQAQPNEVELVLDPGQAFGTGLHPTT
;
A
#
# COMPACT_ATOMS: atom_id res chain seq x y z
N MET A 1 2.33 8.90 -16.43
CA MET A 1 2.67 7.51 -16.81
C MET A 1 1.59 6.63 -16.24
N ASN A 2 0.98 5.76 -17.02
CA ASN A 2 -0.12 4.93 -16.55
C ASN A 2 0.43 3.54 -16.20
N TRP A 3 -0.13 2.95 -15.17
CA TRP A 3 0.27 1.64 -14.66
C TRP A 3 -0.91 0.70 -14.59
N LEU A 4 -0.67 -0.56 -14.80
CA LEU A 4 -1.61 -1.63 -14.51
C LEU A 4 -1.22 -2.24 -13.16
N GLU A 5 -2.00 -1.96 -12.13
CA GLU A 5 -1.87 -2.60 -10.83
C GLU A 5 -2.44 -4.01 -10.93
N LEU A 6 -1.68 -4.97 -10.44
CA LEU A 6 -2.17 -6.32 -10.19
C LEU A 6 -2.24 -6.56 -8.68
N PHE A 7 -3.25 -7.28 -8.22
CA PHE A 7 -3.35 -7.67 -6.83
C PHE A 7 -3.89 -9.09 -6.67
N ILE A 8 -3.37 -9.80 -5.67
CA ILE A 8 -3.69 -11.19 -5.35
C ILE A 8 -3.95 -11.27 -3.85
N GLU A 9 -5.14 -11.71 -3.46
CA GLU A 9 -5.44 -12.05 -2.08
C GLU A 9 -4.90 -13.44 -1.77
N THR A 10 -4.18 -13.57 -0.65
CA THR A 10 -3.47 -14.78 -0.29
C THR A 10 -3.30 -14.93 1.23
N THR A 11 -2.62 -15.98 1.64
CA THR A 11 -2.20 -16.19 3.02
C THR A 11 -0.75 -15.72 3.22
N ASN A 12 -0.37 -15.50 4.48
CA ASN A 12 0.99 -15.09 4.83
C ASN A 12 2.06 -16.07 4.33
N GLU A 13 1.74 -17.37 4.36
CA GLU A 13 2.64 -18.44 3.94
C GLU A 13 2.94 -18.45 2.43
N LEU A 14 1.99 -17.97 1.62
CA LEU A 14 2.13 -17.98 0.15
C LEU A 14 2.57 -16.63 -0.42
N ALA A 15 2.53 -15.57 0.38
CA ALA A 15 2.84 -14.21 -0.07
C ALA A 15 4.27 -14.08 -0.61
N GLU A 16 5.25 -14.69 0.05
CA GLU A 16 6.63 -14.67 -0.42
C GLU A 16 6.81 -15.45 -1.72
N ALA A 17 6.21 -16.64 -1.84
CA ALA A 17 6.30 -17.44 -3.06
C ALA A 17 5.66 -16.73 -4.26
N ILE A 18 4.55 -16.00 -4.04
CA ILE A 18 3.92 -15.17 -5.05
C ILE A 18 4.83 -13.99 -5.41
N SER A 19 5.41 -13.31 -4.42
CA SER A 19 6.35 -12.21 -4.62
C SER A 19 7.53 -12.63 -5.48
N ASP A 20 8.16 -13.74 -5.18
CA ASP A 20 9.28 -14.29 -5.92
C ASP A 20 8.90 -14.65 -7.37
N ALA A 21 7.73 -15.25 -7.56
CA ALA A 21 7.23 -15.60 -8.90
C ALA A 21 6.92 -14.36 -9.77
N LEU A 22 6.61 -13.22 -9.16
CA LEU A 22 6.28 -11.99 -9.86
C LEU A 22 7.50 -11.09 -10.12
N PHE A 23 8.52 -11.16 -9.28
CA PHE A 23 9.61 -10.19 -9.20
C PHE A 23 10.31 -9.92 -10.54
N GLU A 24 10.49 -10.94 -11.38
CA GLU A 24 11.17 -10.80 -12.69
C GLU A 24 10.34 -10.08 -13.75
N TYR A 25 9.02 -10.00 -13.57
CA TYR A 25 8.08 -9.50 -14.59
C TYR A 25 7.51 -8.13 -14.29
N VAL A 26 7.69 -7.64 -13.06
CA VAL A 26 7.12 -6.38 -12.59
C VAL A 26 8.19 -5.30 -12.44
N GLU A 27 7.79 -4.05 -12.62
CA GLU A 27 8.66 -2.90 -12.37
C GLU A 27 8.34 -2.28 -11.00
N GLY A 28 9.37 -1.82 -10.28
CA GLY A 28 9.18 -1.21 -8.97
C GLY A 28 9.04 -2.19 -7.80
N GLY A 29 9.13 -3.52 -8.07
CA GLY A 29 9.04 -4.55 -7.05
C GLY A 29 7.62 -4.99 -6.71
N VAL A 30 7.51 -5.81 -5.67
CA VAL A 30 6.26 -6.39 -5.18
C VAL A 30 6.03 -5.90 -3.75
N ALA A 31 4.84 -5.40 -3.46
CA ALA A 31 4.41 -5.00 -2.12
C ALA A 31 3.53 -6.09 -1.51
N ILE A 32 3.83 -6.46 -0.27
CA ILE A 32 3.01 -7.38 0.52
C ILE A 32 2.31 -6.55 1.61
N GLU A 33 1.00 -6.40 1.49
CA GLU A 33 0.19 -5.65 2.43
C GLU A 33 -0.63 -6.61 3.29
N GLN A 34 -0.54 -6.45 4.60
CA GLN A 34 -1.34 -7.20 5.54
C GLN A 34 -2.41 -6.28 6.13
N PHE A 35 -3.66 -6.64 5.93
CA PHE A 35 -4.77 -5.90 6.53
C PHE A 35 -4.94 -6.33 7.99
N ASN A 36 -4.50 -5.48 8.90
CA ASN A 36 -4.88 -5.60 10.29
C ASN A 36 -6.27 -5.02 10.46
N ASP A 37 -7.18 -5.79 11.04
CA ASP A 37 -8.52 -5.29 11.39
C ASP A 37 -8.38 -4.05 12.29
N ALA A 38 -9.06 -2.96 11.93
CA ALA A 38 -8.88 -1.62 12.48
C ALA A 38 -9.36 -1.45 13.95
N THR A 39 -9.49 -2.53 14.70
CA THR A 39 -9.83 -2.54 16.13
C THR A 39 -8.63 -2.53 17.06
N ARG A 40 -7.42 -2.32 16.54
CA ARG A 40 -6.22 -2.22 17.37
C ARG A 40 -6.20 -0.90 18.14
N THR A 41 -6.54 -0.96 19.41
CA THR A 41 -6.20 0.05 20.40
C THR A 41 -4.67 0.11 20.58
N ALA A 42 -4.12 1.32 20.64
CA ALA A 42 -2.68 1.64 20.58
C ALA A 42 -1.80 1.09 21.73
N ASP A 43 -2.32 0.22 22.59
CA ASP A 43 -1.69 -0.17 23.85
C ASP A 43 -1.15 -1.61 23.91
N ARG A 44 -1.07 -2.31 22.78
CA ARG A 44 -0.59 -3.71 22.79
C ARG A 44 0.63 -3.90 21.90
N TRP A 45 1.81 -3.83 22.51
CA TRP A 45 3.12 -4.20 21.96
C TRP A 45 3.40 -5.70 22.20
N GLU A 46 2.49 -6.58 21.87
CA GLU A 46 2.75 -8.02 21.92
C GLU A 46 2.74 -8.57 20.50
N ASP A 47 3.69 -9.46 20.23
CA ASP A 47 3.96 -10.18 18.98
C ASP A 47 2.77 -11.08 18.54
N GLU A 48 1.59 -10.51 18.35
CA GLU A 48 0.51 -11.23 17.70
C GLU A 48 0.77 -11.24 16.20
N VAL A 49 1.10 -12.41 15.68
CA VAL A 49 1.14 -12.69 14.25
C VAL A 49 -0.17 -12.21 13.66
N ALA A 50 -0.09 -11.19 12.81
CA ALA A 50 -1.27 -10.63 12.18
C ALA A 50 -1.96 -11.74 11.34
N THR A 51 -3.20 -12.06 11.69
CA THR A 51 -3.97 -13.17 11.10
C THR A 51 -4.92 -12.74 9.99
N GLY A 52 -4.81 -11.48 9.55
CA GLY A 52 -5.65 -10.92 8.49
C GLY A 52 -5.25 -11.40 7.08
N PRO A 53 -6.13 -11.23 6.09
CA PRO A 53 -5.81 -11.53 4.70
C PRO A 53 -4.63 -10.68 4.23
N VAL A 54 -3.74 -11.31 3.47
CA VAL A 54 -2.58 -10.67 2.86
C VAL A 54 -2.89 -10.37 1.41
N VAL A 55 -2.53 -9.19 0.94
CA VAL A 55 -2.63 -8.81 -0.46
C VAL A 55 -1.23 -8.56 -1.01
N VAL A 56 -0.90 -9.29 -2.06
CA VAL A 56 0.31 -9.05 -2.86
C VAL A 56 -0.03 -8.11 -4.01
N ARG A 57 0.67 -6.97 -4.09
CA ARG A 57 0.49 -5.97 -5.14
C ARG A 57 1.75 -5.80 -5.96
N ALA A 58 1.59 -5.60 -7.25
CA ALA A 58 2.67 -5.23 -8.13
C ALA A 58 2.15 -4.37 -9.29
N TYR A 59 3.06 -3.77 -10.05
CA TYR A 59 2.71 -2.82 -11.08
C TYR A 59 3.40 -3.19 -12.40
N LEU A 60 2.65 -3.16 -13.48
CA LEU A 60 3.13 -3.32 -14.85
C LEU A 60 3.02 -1.96 -15.56
N PRO A 61 4.02 -1.57 -16.40
CA PRO A 61 3.87 -0.37 -17.20
C PRO A 61 2.71 -0.55 -18.20
N LEU A 62 1.92 0.49 -18.39
CA LEU A 62 0.83 0.49 -19.35
C LEU A 62 1.35 1.00 -20.70
N ASP A 63 1.99 0.11 -21.45
CA ASP A 63 2.63 0.35 -22.74
C ASP A 63 2.42 -0.85 -23.69
N GLU A 64 3.15 -0.87 -24.80
CA GLU A 64 3.08 -1.95 -25.79
C GLU A 64 3.48 -3.33 -25.22
N THR A 65 4.24 -3.36 -24.13
CA THR A 65 4.70 -4.60 -23.46
C THR A 65 3.72 -5.15 -22.43
N THR A 66 2.70 -4.39 -22.06
CA THR A 66 1.73 -4.74 -20.99
C THR A 66 1.13 -6.13 -21.18
N THR A 67 0.66 -6.41 -22.41
CA THR A 67 0.01 -7.71 -22.71
C THR A 67 1.01 -8.86 -22.58
N GLN A 68 2.24 -8.68 -23.03
CA GLN A 68 3.27 -9.69 -22.92
C GLN A 68 3.64 -9.96 -21.46
N ARG A 69 3.88 -8.90 -20.67
CA ARG A 69 4.22 -8.99 -19.25
C ARG A 69 3.09 -9.64 -18.45
N ARG A 70 1.86 -9.24 -18.74
CA ARG A 70 0.68 -9.87 -18.13
C ARG A 70 0.62 -11.38 -18.38
N ASN A 71 0.85 -11.81 -19.63
CA ASN A 71 0.87 -13.24 -19.97
C ASN A 71 2.00 -13.98 -19.26
N GLN A 72 3.17 -13.36 -19.09
CA GLN A 72 4.29 -13.93 -18.33
C GLN A 72 3.95 -14.09 -16.85
N VAL A 73 3.38 -13.07 -16.23
CA VAL A 73 2.87 -13.11 -14.85
C VAL A 73 1.85 -14.23 -14.67
N GLU A 74 0.84 -14.30 -15.53
CA GLU A 74 -0.19 -15.35 -15.45
C GLU A 74 0.39 -16.74 -15.66
N PHE A 75 1.40 -16.88 -16.54
CA PHE A 75 2.09 -18.15 -16.73
C PHE A 75 2.89 -18.55 -15.49
N ALA A 76 3.65 -17.64 -14.89
CA ALA A 76 4.41 -17.89 -13.66
C ALA A 76 3.50 -18.34 -12.51
N LEU A 77 2.36 -17.66 -12.33
CA LEU A 77 1.38 -18.02 -11.31
C LEU A 77 0.71 -19.37 -11.57
N ARG A 78 0.48 -19.75 -12.83
CA ARG A 78 -0.01 -21.11 -13.17
C ARG A 78 1.02 -22.16 -12.84
N CYS A 79 2.31 -21.93 -13.13
CA CYS A 79 3.39 -22.84 -12.73
C CYS A 79 3.46 -23.00 -11.22
N LEU A 80 3.36 -21.89 -10.47
CA LEU A 80 3.31 -21.93 -9.02
C LEU A 80 2.09 -22.75 -8.52
N ASN A 81 0.90 -22.54 -9.08
CA ASN A 81 -0.29 -23.30 -8.74
C ASN A 81 -0.15 -24.80 -9.03
N MET A 82 0.53 -25.19 -10.09
CA MET A 82 0.82 -26.60 -10.36
C MET A 82 1.70 -27.19 -9.25
N ALA A 83 2.75 -26.49 -8.83
CA ALA A 83 3.64 -26.94 -7.76
C ALA A 83 2.91 -27.03 -6.41
N LEU A 84 2.03 -26.07 -6.09
CA LEU A 84 1.21 -26.09 -4.88
C LEU A 84 0.24 -27.26 -4.87
N ASN A 85 -0.37 -27.54 -6.01
CA ASN A 85 -1.32 -28.66 -6.15
C ASN A 85 -0.63 -30.02 -5.95
N GLU A 86 0.60 -30.18 -6.43
CA GLU A 86 1.40 -31.41 -6.17
C GLU A 86 1.68 -31.62 -4.68
N GLN A 87 1.74 -30.54 -3.91
CA GLN A 87 1.94 -30.58 -2.45
C GLN A 87 0.62 -30.59 -1.66
N ASN A 88 -0.53 -30.71 -2.31
CA ASN A 88 -1.87 -30.61 -1.72
C ASN A 88 -2.14 -29.29 -0.97
N ILE A 89 -1.50 -28.19 -1.41
CA ILE A 89 -1.73 -26.85 -0.90
C ILE A 89 -2.81 -26.18 -1.76
N THR A 90 -3.67 -25.40 -1.13
CA THR A 90 -4.75 -24.69 -1.82
C THR A 90 -4.17 -23.75 -2.88
N PRO A 91 -4.62 -23.80 -4.14
CA PRO A 91 -4.16 -22.93 -5.19
C PRO A 91 -4.46 -21.46 -4.88
N ILE A 92 -3.55 -20.59 -5.31
CA ILE A 92 -3.76 -19.12 -5.25
C ILE A 92 -4.73 -18.67 -6.33
N SER A 93 -5.47 -17.61 -6.04
CA SER A 93 -6.35 -16.97 -7.03
C SER A 93 -5.53 -16.32 -8.14
N MET A 94 -6.09 -16.23 -9.33
CA MET A 94 -5.48 -15.45 -10.42
C MET A 94 -5.56 -13.98 -10.11
N PRO A 95 -4.58 -13.16 -10.59
CA PRO A 95 -4.51 -11.75 -10.26
C PRO A 95 -5.72 -10.98 -10.81
N THR A 96 -6.17 -10.02 -10.04
CA THR A 96 -7.08 -8.98 -10.51
C THR A 96 -6.25 -7.79 -10.96
N TYR A 97 -6.69 -7.12 -12.04
CA TYR A 97 -5.99 -6.00 -12.65
C TYR A 97 -6.82 -4.73 -12.58
N ARG A 98 -6.17 -3.60 -12.28
CA ARG A 98 -6.77 -2.27 -12.28
C ARG A 98 -5.81 -1.24 -12.89
N GLU A 99 -6.31 -0.41 -13.79
CA GLU A 99 -5.52 0.72 -14.30
C GLU A 99 -5.38 1.81 -13.23
N VAL A 100 -4.16 2.28 -13.05
CA VAL A 100 -3.82 3.33 -12.09
C VAL A 100 -3.08 4.44 -12.83
N ASN A 101 -3.64 5.64 -12.75
CA ASN A 101 -2.97 6.83 -13.27
C ASN A 101 -2.10 7.45 -12.16
N THR A 102 -0.82 7.67 -12.46
CA THR A 102 0.15 8.27 -11.52
C THR A 102 -0.26 9.67 -11.06
N GLU A 103 -0.98 10.42 -11.88
CA GLU A 103 -1.48 11.76 -11.50
C GLU A 103 -2.48 11.68 -10.36
N ASN A 104 -3.37 10.68 -10.38
CA ASN A 104 -4.30 10.43 -9.29
C ASN A 104 -3.65 9.89 -8.02
N TRP A 105 -2.49 9.24 -8.12
CA TRP A 105 -1.81 8.66 -6.97
C TRP A 105 -1.07 9.73 -6.17
N ALA A 106 -0.44 10.68 -6.85
CA ALA A 106 0.24 11.81 -6.21
C ALA A 106 -0.73 12.77 -5.48
N GLU A 107 -2.02 12.74 -5.81
CA GLU A 107 -3.05 13.57 -5.17
C GLU A 107 -3.89 12.80 -4.13
N LYS A 108 -4.17 11.52 -4.36
CA LYS A 108 -4.99 10.73 -3.44
C LYS A 108 -4.40 10.58 -2.04
N TRP A 109 -3.07 10.51 -1.90
CA TRP A 109 -2.47 10.47 -0.58
C TRP A 109 -2.65 11.78 0.18
N LYS A 110 -2.76 12.92 -0.52
CA LYS A 110 -3.05 14.22 0.09
C LYS A 110 -4.44 14.26 0.70
N GLU A 111 -5.42 13.59 0.10
CA GLU A 111 -6.80 13.50 0.61
C GLU A 111 -6.90 12.72 1.94
N THR A 112 -5.97 11.82 2.19
CA THR A 112 -5.91 11.03 3.43
C THR A 112 -5.27 11.79 4.59
N TYR A 113 -4.57 12.89 4.30
CA TYR A 113 -3.95 13.71 5.35
C TYR A 113 -4.96 14.60 6.05
N LYS A 114 -5.00 14.44 7.38
CA LYS A 114 -5.81 15.30 8.24
C LYS A 114 -4.90 16.15 9.12
N PRO A 115 -5.30 17.40 9.43
CA PRO A 115 -4.59 18.19 10.42
C PRO A 115 -4.50 17.48 11.77
N ILE A 116 -3.34 17.54 12.41
CA ILE A 116 -3.08 16.88 13.70
C ILE A 116 -2.89 17.95 14.76
N ARG A 117 -3.57 17.80 15.90
CA ARG A 117 -3.37 18.64 17.07
C ARG A 117 -2.50 17.93 18.09
N ILE A 118 -1.42 18.59 18.49
CA ILE A 118 -0.55 18.12 19.56
C ILE A 118 -0.76 19.00 20.80
N GLY A 119 -1.25 18.38 21.85
CA GLY A 119 -1.63 19.10 23.07
C GLY A 119 -2.76 20.11 22.81
N LYS A 120 -2.68 21.29 23.48
CA LYS A 120 -3.73 22.31 23.42
C LYS A 120 -3.42 23.52 22.53
N ARG A 121 -2.19 23.57 21.96
CA ARG A 121 -1.69 24.79 21.35
C ARG A 121 -0.96 24.60 20.02
N VAL A 122 -0.72 23.38 19.58
CA VAL A 122 0.01 23.13 18.34
C VAL A 122 -0.90 22.45 17.33
N LEU A 123 -1.05 23.05 16.16
CA LEU A 123 -1.72 22.50 15.00
C LEU A 123 -0.68 22.19 13.93
N ILE A 124 -0.57 20.95 13.52
CA ILE A 124 0.24 20.54 12.38
C ILE A 124 -0.69 20.31 11.19
N ARG A 125 -0.43 20.98 10.09
CA ARG A 125 -1.15 20.80 8.84
C ARG A 125 -0.21 20.85 7.64
N PRO A 126 -0.52 20.16 6.54
CA PRO A 126 0.18 20.35 5.27
C PRO A 126 -0.22 21.68 4.61
N SER A 127 0.62 22.19 3.69
CA SER A 127 0.41 23.47 3.03
C SER A 127 -0.86 23.52 2.17
N TRP A 128 -1.31 22.36 1.64
CA TRP A 128 -2.50 22.26 0.79
C TRP A 128 -3.83 22.24 1.54
N ILE A 129 -3.82 22.17 2.88
CA ILE A 129 -5.03 22.33 3.70
C ILE A 129 -5.07 23.75 4.22
N ASP A 130 -6.15 24.49 3.92
CA ASP A 130 -6.31 25.86 4.37
C ASP A 130 -6.49 25.93 5.92
N PRO A 131 -5.94 26.95 6.59
CA PRO A 131 -6.15 27.14 8.03
C PRO A 131 -7.61 27.12 8.48
N SER A 132 -8.51 27.64 7.66
CA SER A 132 -9.94 27.62 7.93
C SER A 132 -10.54 26.22 7.87
N GLU A 133 -10.09 25.41 6.94
CA GLU A 133 -10.48 24.00 6.80
C GLU A 133 -9.91 23.15 7.95
N ALA A 134 -8.69 23.45 8.38
CA ALA A 134 -8.05 22.86 9.55
C ALA A 134 -8.71 23.33 10.89
N GLN A 135 -9.64 24.27 10.86
CA GLN A 135 -10.28 24.89 12.03
C GLN A 135 -9.23 25.47 13.01
N ALA A 136 -8.20 26.12 12.48
CA ALA A 136 -7.13 26.74 13.28
C ALA A 136 -7.72 27.78 14.23
N GLN A 137 -7.26 27.75 15.49
CA GLN A 137 -7.71 28.69 16.53
C GLN A 137 -6.71 29.84 16.71
N PRO A 138 -7.15 31.04 17.09
CA PRO A 138 -6.27 32.23 17.22
C PRO A 138 -5.09 32.06 18.19
N ASN A 139 -5.16 31.11 19.10
CA ASN A 139 -4.14 30.84 20.11
C ASN A 139 -3.31 29.58 19.84
N GLU A 140 -3.49 28.96 18.67
CA GLU A 140 -2.69 27.81 18.25
C GLU A 140 -1.44 28.27 17.49
N VAL A 141 -0.34 27.56 17.69
CA VAL A 141 0.86 27.68 16.88
C VAL A 141 0.70 26.73 15.70
N GLU A 142 0.61 27.28 14.51
CA GLU A 142 0.57 26.47 13.28
C GLU A 142 1.97 26.04 12.87
N LEU A 143 2.15 24.75 12.63
CA LEU A 143 3.29 24.17 11.95
C LEU A 143 2.81 23.66 10.59
N VAL A 144 3.31 24.29 9.53
CA VAL A 144 3.07 23.81 8.16
C VAL A 144 4.18 22.83 7.83
N LEU A 145 3.80 21.56 7.63
CA LEU A 145 4.72 20.47 7.40
C LEU A 145 4.23 19.68 6.19
N ASP A 146 4.96 19.79 5.08
CA ASP A 146 4.67 19.03 3.87
C ASP A 146 5.41 17.69 3.92
N PRO A 147 4.71 16.58 4.21
CA PRO A 147 5.35 15.28 4.20
C PRO A 147 5.79 14.94 2.79
N GLY A 148 7.03 14.49 2.65
CA GLY A 148 7.51 13.88 1.41
C GLY A 148 6.87 12.51 1.18
N GLN A 149 6.99 11.98 -0.02
CA GLN A 149 6.42 10.67 -0.39
C GLN A 149 6.97 9.49 0.46
N ALA A 150 8.09 9.69 1.16
CA ALA A 150 8.77 8.63 1.90
C ALA A 150 8.77 8.81 3.43
N PHE A 151 8.76 10.05 3.94
CA PHE A 151 8.88 10.31 5.38
C PHE A 151 8.18 11.62 5.78
N GLY A 152 7.75 11.71 7.05
CA GLY A 152 7.31 12.98 7.63
C GLY A 152 5.81 13.10 7.85
N THR A 153 5.13 11.99 8.18
CA THR A 153 3.68 12.04 8.49
C THR A 153 3.35 12.75 9.80
N GLY A 154 4.36 13.11 10.61
CA GLY A 154 4.14 13.71 11.94
C GLY A 154 3.61 12.74 12.99
N LEU A 155 3.34 11.49 12.61
CA LEU A 155 2.79 10.46 13.50
C LEU A 155 3.86 9.54 14.12
N HIS A 156 5.09 9.60 13.60
CA HIS A 156 6.19 8.79 14.11
C HIS A 156 6.97 9.56 15.19
N PRO A 157 7.39 8.88 16.30
CA PRO A 157 8.11 9.54 17.40
C PRO A 157 9.44 10.21 17.01
N THR A 158 9.96 9.93 15.81
CA THR A 158 11.20 10.51 15.28
C THR A 158 10.96 11.69 14.32
N THR A 159 9.71 12.10 14.10
CA THR A 159 9.34 13.31 13.37
C THR A 159 9.08 14.42 14.36
#